data_9df7035ea9eb63582e2e4f4df183add2
#
_entry.id   9df7035ea9eb63582e2e4f4df183add2
#
_cell.length_a   1.000
_cell.length_b   1.000
_cell.length_c   1.000
_cell.angle_alpha   90.00
_cell.angle_beta   90.00
_cell.angle_gamma   90.00
#
_symmetry.space_group_name_H-M   'P 1'
#
loop_
_entity.id
_entity.type
_entity.pdbx_description
1 polymer ?
#
loop_
_entity_poly.entity_id
_entity_poly.type
_entity_poly.pdbx_seq_one_letter_code
_entity_poly.pdbx_strand_id
1 'polypeptide(L)'
;MTLIRSKLEALNKKYINDLAIKNNIKSTIKQYDEMIFKLDDKISICDKSSMVLTAVSLEAKQSVTAFLEDVVTDALQFISGGDYSFKIEIDDSGKTTKCEFYIEEKVGEEISKQKPEDACGGGFVDIISTTLRYAYLNLYNNPKLCGPIILDEPGKMISSEMSIRFGEFIKKLGEEFDRQTIMITHNDNITAIADKVEVIVKN
;
A
#
# COMPACT_ATOMS: atom_id res chain seq x y z
N MET A 1 -80.38 28.90 29.07
CA MET A 1 -79.69 29.20 27.78
C MET A 1 -78.22 29.50 27.95
N THR A 2 -77.74 30.12 29.01
CA THR A 2 -76.37 30.50 29.26
C THR A 2 -75.40 29.31 29.37
N LEU A 3 -75.78 28.19 30.01
CA LEU A 3 -74.92 27.01 30.23
C LEU A 3 -74.62 26.24 28.95
N ILE A 4 -75.55 26.17 28.01
CA ILE A 4 -75.37 25.50 26.72
C ILE A 4 -74.43 26.31 25.84
N ARG A 5 -74.51 27.62 25.88
CA ARG A 5 -73.66 28.54 25.12
C ARG A 5 -72.21 28.49 25.60
N SER A 6 -71.98 28.47 26.92
CA SER A 6 -70.64 28.34 27.47
C SER A 6 -69.96 26.99 27.17
N LYS A 7 -70.73 25.88 27.20
CA LYS A 7 -70.22 24.57 26.78
C LYS A 7 -69.91 24.52 25.30
N LEU A 8 -70.65 25.15 24.43
CA LEU A 8 -70.39 25.23 22.99
C LEU A 8 -69.13 26.02 22.69
N GLU A 9 -68.95 27.16 23.39
CA GLU A 9 -67.71 27.98 23.26
C GLU A 9 -66.43 27.21 23.71
N ALA A 10 -66.55 26.47 24.83
CA ALA A 10 -65.47 25.62 25.30
C ALA A 10 -65.13 24.50 24.33
N LEU A 11 -66.08 23.85 23.71
CA LEU A 11 -65.93 22.81 22.72
C LEU A 11 -65.29 23.36 21.43
N ASN A 12 -65.76 24.54 20.99
CA ASN A 12 -65.21 25.20 19.81
C ASN A 12 -63.72 25.63 20.02
N LYS A 13 -63.41 26.13 21.20
CA LYS A 13 -62.03 26.47 21.57
C LYS A 13 -61.15 25.23 21.58
N LYS A 14 -61.62 24.11 22.11
CA LYS A 14 -60.87 22.83 22.08
C LYS A 14 -60.71 22.34 20.66
N TYR A 15 -61.75 22.36 19.82
CA TYR A 15 -61.64 21.95 18.41
C TYR A 15 -60.65 22.77 17.62
N ILE A 16 -60.62 24.11 17.77
CA ILE A 16 -59.65 24.98 17.11
C ILE A 16 -58.22 24.66 17.56
N ASN A 17 -58.03 24.42 18.85
CA ASN A 17 -56.71 24.04 19.39
C ASN A 17 -56.23 22.69 18.86
N ASP A 18 -57.10 21.67 18.85
CA ASP A 18 -56.80 20.36 18.32
C ASP A 18 -56.49 20.39 16.80
N LEU A 19 -57.18 21.26 16.06
CA LEU A 19 -56.95 21.49 14.64
C LEU A 19 -55.55 22.14 14.39
N ALA A 20 -55.19 23.11 15.22
CA ALA A 20 -53.87 23.77 15.16
C ALA A 20 -52.75 22.77 15.47
N ILE A 21 -52.92 21.96 16.51
CA ILE A 21 -51.96 20.89 16.85
C ILE A 21 -51.84 19.88 15.69
N LYS A 22 -52.93 19.43 15.12
CA LYS A 22 -52.93 18.52 13.97
C LYS A 22 -52.17 19.10 12.76
N ASN A 23 -52.41 20.38 12.45
CA ASN A 23 -51.73 21.04 11.34
C ASN A 23 -50.24 21.20 11.60
N ASN A 24 -49.84 21.53 12.82
CA ASN A 24 -48.43 21.62 13.22
C ASN A 24 -47.75 20.26 13.09
N ILE A 25 -48.37 19.18 13.61
CA ILE A 25 -47.83 17.81 13.48
C ILE A 25 -47.68 17.42 12.00
N LYS A 26 -48.66 17.71 11.15
CA LYS A 26 -48.56 17.42 9.71
C LYS A 26 -47.40 18.19 9.03
N SER A 27 -47.20 19.45 9.40
CA SER A 27 -46.11 20.25 8.90
C SER A 27 -44.74 19.66 9.32
N THR A 28 -44.66 19.24 10.60
CA THR A 28 -43.45 18.64 11.15
C THR A 28 -43.13 17.30 10.47
N ILE A 29 -44.16 16.47 10.26
CA ILE A 29 -43.97 15.18 9.52
C ILE A 29 -43.40 15.46 8.12
N LYS A 30 -44.02 16.41 7.39
CA LYS A 30 -43.53 16.76 6.05
C LYS A 30 -42.06 17.23 6.05
N GLN A 31 -41.67 18.01 7.06
CA GLN A 31 -40.26 18.44 7.20
C GLN A 31 -39.32 17.27 7.46
N TYR A 32 -39.73 16.32 8.29
CA TYR A 32 -38.93 15.11 8.53
C TYR A 32 -38.85 14.21 7.30
N ASP A 33 -39.94 14.04 6.56
CA ASP A 33 -39.93 13.26 5.32
C ASP A 33 -38.96 13.84 4.29
N GLU A 34 -38.94 15.18 4.12
CA GLU A 34 -38.00 15.88 3.26
C GLU A 34 -36.55 15.73 3.75
N MET A 35 -36.34 15.70 5.08
CA MET A 35 -35.00 15.50 5.66
C MET A 35 -34.53 14.06 5.46
N ILE A 36 -35.39 13.07 5.66
CA ILE A 36 -35.08 11.66 5.43
C ILE A 36 -34.70 11.46 3.98
N PHE A 37 -35.46 11.97 3.01
CA PHE A 37 -35.12 11.87 1.60
C PHE A 37 -33.71 12.41 1.27
N LYS A 38 -33.38 13.59 1.81
CA LYS A 38 -32.04 14.19 1.61
C LYS A 38 -30.92 13.38 2.26
N LEU A 39 -31.19 12.73 3.38
CA LEU A 39 -30.21 11.87 4.06
C LEU A 39 -29.99 10.56 3.29
N ASP A 40 -31.06 9.96 2.77
CA ASP A 40 -30.97 8.75 1.95
C ASP A 40 -30.16 8.99 0.67
N ASP A 41 -30.33 10.13 0.01
CA ASP A 41 -29.50 10.53 -1.13
C ASP A 41 -28.01 10.65 -0.74
N LYS A 42 -27.72 11.27 0.41
CA LYS A 42 -26.33 11.39 0.89
C LYS A 42 -25.72 10.03 1.22
N ILE A 43 -26.47 9.16 1.87
CA ILE A 43 -26.03 7.78 2.17
C ILE A 43 -25.68 7.05 0.86
N SER A 44 -26.57 7.13 -0.14
CA SER A 44 -26.35 6.50 -1.44
C SER A 44 -25.05 7.01 -2.13
N ILE A 45 -24.79 8.32 -2.03
CA ILE A 45 -23.56 8.91 -2.58
C ILE A 45 -22.32 8.41 -1.81
N CYS A 46 -22.38 8.38 -0.48
CA CYS A 46 -21.30 7.88 0.36
C CYS A 46 -20.98 6.41 0.06
N ASP A 47 -22.00 5.57 -0.07
CA ASP A 47 -21.84 4.15 -0.37
C ASP A 47 -21.16 3.94 -1.74
N LYS A 48 -21.64 4.65 -2.77
CA LYS A 48 -21.02 4.60 -4.11
C LYS A 48 -19.57 5.08 -4.10
N SER A 49 -19.30 6.17 -3.38
CA SER A 49 -17.95 6.71 -3.24
C SER A 49 -17.02 5.72 -2.52
N SER A 50 -17.51 5.09 -1.47
CA SER A 50 -16.76 4.04 -0.74
C SER A 50 -16.42 2.85 -1.64
N MET A 51 -17.37 2.39 -2.45
CA MET A 51 -17.14 1.29 -3.40
C MET A 51 -16.03 1.64 -4.42
N VAL A 52 -16.08 2.85 -4.99
CA VAL A 52 -15.06 3.30 -5.95
C VAL A 52 -13.69 3.40 -5.29
N LEU A 53 -13.60 4.01 -4.10
CA LEU A 53 -12.33 4.12 -3.37
C LEU A 53 -11.75 2.76 -3.01
N THR A 54 -12.60 1.81 -2.62
CA THR A 54 -12.15 0.43 -2.33
C THR A 54 -11.60 -0.25 -3.57
N ALA A 55 -12.29 -0.13 -4.72
CA ALA A 55 -11.83 -0.71 -5.98
C ALA A 55 -10.48 -0.11 -6.43
N VAL A 56 -10.35 1.22 -6.40
CA VAL A 56 -9.08 1.91 -6.75
C VAL A 56 -7.95 1.51 -5.80
N SER A 57 -8.22 1.42 -4.50
CA SER A 57 -7.23 0.98 -3.52
C SER A 57 -6.75 -0.45 -3.78
N LEU A 58 -7.65 -1.36 -4.15
CA LEU A 58 -7.30 -2.74 -4.48
C LEU A 58 -6.43 -2.80 -5.73
N GLU A 59 -6.80 -2.10 -6.80
CA GLU A 59 -6.03 -2.05 -8.04
C GLU A 59 -4.63 -1.44 -7.82
N ALA A 60 -4.54 -0.37 -7.04
CA ALA A 60 -3.25 0.23 -6.70
C ALA A 60 -2.35 -0.74 -5.91
N LYS A 61 -2.90 -1.45 -4.93
CA LYS A 61 -2.17 -2.49 -4.19
C LYS A 61 -1.64 -3.58 -5.12
N GLN A 62 -2.50 -4.11 -6.00
CA GLN A 62 -2.11 -5.16 -6.95
C GLN A 62 -1.00 -4.70 -7.90
N SER A 63 -1.10 -3.49 -8.44
CA SER A 63 -0.09 -2.92 -9.34
C SER A 63 1.27 -2.73 -8.66
N VAL A 64 1.27 -2.21 -7.42
CA VAL A 64 2.50 -2.06 -6.64
C VAL A 64 3.11 -3.41 -6.29
N THR A 65 2.29 -4.37 -5.87
CA THR A 65 2.74 -5.72 -5.53
C THR A 65 3.39 -6.39 -6.74
N ALA A 66 2.72 -6.38 -7.89
CA ALA A 66 3.25 -6.95 -9.13
C ALA A 66 4.59 -6.31 -9.53
N PHE A 67 4.69 -4.98 -9.49
CA PHE A 67 5.94 -4.28 -9.78
C PHE A 67 7.08 -4.69 -8.85
N LEU A 68 6.82 -4.78 -7.53
CA LEU A 68 7.84 -5.20 -6.56
C LEU A 68 8.24 -6.65 -6.75
N GLU A 69 7.28 -7.54 -7.03
CA GLU A 69 7.55 -8.95 -7.33
C GLU A 69 8.43 -9.09 -8.57
N ASP A 70 8.12 -8.37 -9.65
CA ASP A 70 8.85 -8.43 -10.91
C ASP A 70 10.30 -7.96 -10.73
N VAL A 71 10.51 -6.77 -10.13
CA VAL A 71 11.88 -6.21 -9.95
C VAL A 71 12.74 -7.10 -9.05
N VAL A 72 12.18 -7.66 -7.98
CA VAL A 72 12.93 -8.54 -7.08
C VAL A 72 13.16 -9.91 -7.72
N THR A 73 12.21 -10.43 -8.48
CA THR A 73 12.37 -11.67 -9.25
C THR A 73 13.52 -11.53 -10.26
N ASP A 74 13.54 -10.44 -11.02
CA ASP A 74 14.63 -10.15 -11.96
C ASP A 74 15.97 -10.07 -11.25
N ALA A 75 16.05 -9.44 -10.07
CA ALA A 75 17.25 -9.41 -9.25
C ALA A 75 17.75 -10.79 -8.85
N LEU A 76 16.84 -11.61 -8.32
CA LEU A 76 17.16 -12.97 -7.88
C LEU A 76 17.65 -13.83 -9.04
N GLN A 77 16.98 -13.83 -10.18
CA GLN A 77 17.35 -14.59 -11.36
C GLN A 77 18.67 -14.13 -11.95
N PHE A 78 18.87 -12.81 -12.09
CA PHE A 78 20.10 -12.25 -12.63
C PHE A 78 21.33 -12.57 -11.77
N ILE A 79 21.21 -12.42 -10.46
CA ILE A 79 22.33 -12.56 -9.53
C ILE A 79 22.64 -14.02 -9.23
N SER A 80 21.62 -14.84 -8.96
CA SER A 80 21.83 -16.25 -8.62
C SER A 80 22.00 -17.16 -9.85
N GLY A 81 21.38 -16.79 -10.97
CA GLY A 81 21.32 -17.64 -12.18
C GLY A 81 20.33 -18.79 -12.06
N GLY A 82 19.53 -18.86 -11.00
CA GLY A 82 18.49 -19.88 -10.78
C GLY A 82 17.11 -19.42 -11.18
N ASP A 83 16.15 -20.35 -11.22
CA ASP A 83 14.73 -20.08 -11.53
C ASP A 83 13.96 -19.78 -10.24
N TYR A 84 14.16 -18.56 -9.74
CA TYR A 84 13.53 -18.05 -8.53
C TYR A 84 12.47 -17.02 -8.86
N SER A 85 11.36 -16.99 -8.08
CA SER A 85 10.35 -15.94 -8.13
C SER A 85 10.14 -15.38 -6.73
N PHE A 86 10.02 -14.09 -6.62
CA PHE A 86 9.66 -13.41 -5.37
C PHE A 86 8.15 -13.19 -5.31
N LYS A 87 7.54 -13.49 -4.18
CA LYS A 87 6.10 -13.36 -3.95
C LYS A 87 5.79 -12.59 -2.69
N ILE A 88 4.77 -11.73 -2.79
CA ILE A 88 4.27 -10.90 -1.70
C ILE A 88 2.84 -11.31 -1.39
N GLU A 89 2.59 -11.82 -0.20
CA GLU A 89 1.24 -12.13 0.27
C GLU A 89 0.75 -11.04 1.22
N ILE A 90 -0.41 -10.46 0.89
CA ILE A 90 -1.04 -9.41 1.70
C ILE A 90 -2.32 -9.99 2.30
N ASP A 91 -2.39 -10.03 3.61
CA ASP A 91 -3.59 -10.44 4.37
C ASP A 91 -4.24 -9.22 5.03
N ASP A 92 -5.38 -8.81 4.49
CA ASP A 92 -6.22 -7.71 4.98
C ASP A 92 -7.39 -8.21 5.86
N SER A 93 -7.45 -9.50 6.21
CA SER A 93 -8.57 -10.08 6.98
C SER A 93 -8.61 -9.65 8.43
N GLY A 94 -7.51 -9.12 8.97
CA GLY A 94 -7.35 -8.70 10.36
C GLY A 94 -7.56 -7.20 10.59
N LYS A 95 -7.36 -6.76 11.84
CA LYS A 95 -7.34 -5.33 12.21
C LYS A 95 -6.15 -4.56 11.63
N THR A 96 -5.09 -5.26 11.28
CA THR A 96 -3.86 -4.74 10.67
C THR A 96 -3.53 -5.56 9.45
N THR A 97 -3.22 -4.88 8.34
CA THR A 97 -2.70 -5.53 7.13
C THR A 97 -1.38 -6.22 7.46
N LYS A 98 -1.26 -7.51 7.15
CA LYS A 98 -0.01 -8.26 7.23
C LYS A 98 0.56 -8.42 5.83
N CYS A 99 1.88 -8.33 5.74
CA CYS A 99 2.61 -8.53 4.50
C CYS A 99 3.70 -9.58 4.76
N GLU A 100 3.66 -10.68 4.02
CA GLU A 100 4.63 -11.75 4.12
C GLU A 100 5.34 -11.93 2.76
N PHE A 101 6.64 -12.21 2.83
CA PHE A 101 7.50 -12.39 1.65
C PHE A 101 7.88 -13.85 1.50
N TYR A 102 7.89 -14.32 0.26
CA TYR A 102 8.27 -15.69 -0.09
C TYR A 102 9.17 -15.71 -1.31
N ILE A 103 10.00 -16.72 -1.38
CA ILE A 103 10.73 -17.11 -2.58
C ILE A 103 10.16 -18.44 -3.04
N GLU A 104 9.82 -18.50 -4.31
CA GLU A 104 9.44 -19.72 -4.97
C GLU A 104 10.60 -20.15 -5.88
N GLU A 105 11.08 -21.38 -5.68
CA GLU A 105 12.10 -22.02 -6.50
C GLU A 105 11.47 -23.13 -7.32
N LYS A 106 11.68 -23.10 -8.62
CA LYS A 106 11.19 -24.15 -9.51
C LYS A 106 12.28 -25.21 -9.72
N VAL A 107 12.03 -26.40 -9.20
CA VAL A 107 12.92 -27.55 -9.35
C VAL A 107 12.20 -28.65 -10.16
N GLY A 108 12.41 -28.67 -11.47
CA GLY A 108 11.66 -29.53 -12.39
C GLY A 108 10.18 -29.14 -12.49
N GLU A 109 9.28 -30.04 -12.06
CA GLU A 109 7.82 -29.79 -12.04
C GLU A 109 7.30 -29.31 -10.67
N GLU A 110 8.17 -29.32 -9.64
CA GLU A 110 7.81 -28.93 -8.28
C GLU A 110 8.18 -27.47 -8.01
N ILE A 111 7.31 -26.77 -7.28
CA ILE A 111 7.55 -25.41 -6.80
C ILE A 111 7.73 -25.48 -5.28
N SER A 112 8.92 -25.14 -4.81
CA SER A 112 9.21 -25.00 -3.39
C SER A 112 9.01 -23.55 -2.98
N LYS A 113 8.14 -23.30 -1.98
CA LYS A 113 7.86 -21.97 -1.45
C LYS A 113 8.42 -21.86 -0.04
N GLN A 114 9.31 -20.90 0.18
CA GLN A 114 10.03 -20.70 1.43
C GLN A 114 10.11 -19.23 1.78
N LYS A 115 10.34 -18.90 3.06
CA LYS A 115 10.68 -17.53 3.46
C LYS A 115 12.11 -17.20 2.99
N PRO A 116 12.41 -15.91 2.70
CA PRO A 116 13.73 -15.51 2.22
C PRO A 116 14.89 -15.94 3.13
N GLU A 117 14.65 -15.92 4.44
CA GLU A 117 15.63 -16.33 5.49
C GLU A 117 15.91 -17.84 5.49
N ASP A 118 14.96 -18.65 5.04
CA ASP A 118 15.04 -20.11 5.04
C ASP A 118 15.53 -20.68 3.70
N ALA A 119 15.33 -19.95 2.60
CA ALA A 119 15.55 -20.46 1.24
C ALA A 119 17.05 -20.65 0.92
N CYS A 120 17.86 -19.61 1.01
CA CYS A 120 19.29 -19.65 0.61
C CYS A 120 20.19 -18.83 1.54
N GLY A 121 19.76 -18.61 2.77
CA GLY A 121 20.53 -17.87 3.77
C GLY A 121 20.56 -16.34 3.53
N GLY A 122 21.49 -15.68 4.22
CA GLY A 122 21.55 -14.21 4.28
C GLY A 122 21.78 -13.50 2.93
N GLY A 123 22.37 -14.17 1.94
CA GLY A 123 22.65 -13.56 0.63
C GLY A 123 21.39 -13.16 -0.13
N PHE A 124 20.35 -13.99 -0.13
CA PHE A 124 19.08 -13.67 -0.78
C PHE A 124 18.34 -12.56 -0.06
N VAL A 125 18.39 -12.53 1.27
CA VAL A 125 17.84 -11.44 2.08
C VAL A 125 18.51 -10.10 1.72
N ASP A 126 19.85 -10.09 1.52
CA ASP A 126 20.59 -8.91 1.10
C ASP A 126 20.16 -8.42 -0.31
N ILE A 127 20.02 -9.34 -1.27
CA ILE A 127 19.53 -9.03 -2.61
C ILE A 127 18.13 -8.41 -2.56
N ILE A 128 17.19 -9.09 -1.90
CA ILE A 128 15.80 -8.67 -1.80
C ILE A 128 15.71 -7.31 -1.11
N SER A 129 16.36 -7.14 0.05
CA SER A 129 16.28 -5.91 0.83
C SER A 129 16.85 -4.71 0.08
N THR A 130 17.95 -4.90 -0.65
CA THR A 130 18.58 -3.84 -1.44
C THR A 130 17.70 -3.48 -2.63
N THR A 131 17.21 -4.46 -3.37
CA THR A 131 16.31 -4.25 -4.52
C THR A 131 15.02 -3.56 -4.12
N LEU A 132 14.39 -3.98 -3.03
CA LEU A 132 13.17 -3.35 -2.50
C LEU A 132 13.39 -1.87 -2.11
N ARG A 133 14.57 -1.50 -1.61
CA ARG A 133 14.89 -0.09 -1.31
C ARG A 133 14.91 0.77 -2.57
N TYR A 134 15.50 0.29 -3.67
CA TYR A 134 15.48 0.98 -4.95
C TYR A 134 14.05 1.10 -5.50
N ALA A 135 13.33 -0.01 -5.54
CA ALA A 135 11.96 -0.05 -6.04
C ALA A 135 11.04 0.86 -5.23
N TYR A 136 11.12 0.84 -3.90
CA TYR A 136 10.33 1.71 -3.02
C TYR A 136 10.62 3.19 -3.25
N LEU A 137 11.90 3.58 -3.36
CA LEU A 137 12.27 4.97 -3.63
C LEU A 137 11.81 5.46 -5.01
N ASN A 138 11.69 4.57 -5.98
CA ASN A 138 11.13 4.90 -7.28
C ASN A 138 9.61 5.05 -7.26
N LEU A 139 8.90 4.24 -6.48
CA LEU A 139 7.45 4.33 -6.29
C LEU A 139 7.04 5.58 -5.49
N TYR A 140 7.93 6.09 -4.62
CA TYR A 140 7.60 7.21 -3.75
C TYR A 140 7.69 8.55 -4.49
N ASN A 141 6.53 9.08 -4.90
CA ASN A 141 6.44 10.26 -5.76
C ASN A 141 5.89 11.53 -5.08
N ASN A 142 5.54 11.50 -3.79
CA ASN A 142 4.96 12.67 -3.12
C ASN A 142 5.54 12.92 -1.71
N PRO A 143 6.58 13.77 -1.56
CA PRO A 143 7.36 14.41 -2.64
C PRO A 143 8.31 13.43 -3.32
N LYS A 144 8.66 13.63 -4.61
CA LYS A 144 9.66 12.81 -5.29
C LYS A 144 11.03 12.98 -4.62
N LEU A 145 11.59 11.88 -4.12
CA LEU A 145 12.92 11.87 -3.50
C LEU A 145 13.98 11.76 -4.61
N CYS A 146 14.80 12.79 -4.78
CA CYS A 146 15.81 12.85 -5.84
C CYS A 146 17.27 12.68 -5.35
N GLY A 147 17.49 12.36 -4.07
CA GLY A 147 18.83 12.16 -3.50
C GLY A 147 19.46 10.83 -3.89
N PRO A 148 20.79 10.68 -3.65
CA PRO A 148 21.48 9.41 -3.86
C PRO A 148 20.96 8.33 -2.91
N ILE A 149 21.12 7.07 -3.31
CA ILE A 149 21.00 5.94 -2.39
C ILE A 149 22.36 5.71 -1.74
N ILE A 150 22.35 5.63 -0.41
CA ILE A 150 23.55 5.32 0.38
C ILE A 150 23.37 3.91 0.94
N LEU A 151 24.33 3.03 0.61
CA LEU A 151 24.35 1.64 1.04
C LEU A 151 25.61 1.39 1.87
N ASP A 152 25.42 0.83 3.05
CA ASP A 152 26.50 0.42 3.95
C ASP A 152 26.61 -1.10 3.93
N GLU A 153 27.77 -1.61 3.47
CA GLU A 153 28.09 -3.04 3.31
C GLU A 153 26.97 -3.85 2.60
N PRO A 154 26.42 -3.37 1.45
CA PRO A 154 25.40 -4.14 0.74
C PRO A 154 26.00 -5.41 0.19
N GLY A 155 25.26 -6.53 0.31
CA GLY A 155 25.74 -7.81 -0.19
C GLY A 155 26.81 -8.49 0.69
N LYS A 156 26.92 -8.12 1.96
CA LYS A 156 27.87 -8.71 2.89
C LYS A 156 27.72 -10.23 3.03
N MET A 157 26.50 -10.73 2.91
CA MET A 157 26.19 -12.15 3.03
C MET A 157 26.15 -12.88 1.67
N ILE A 158 26.44 -12.18 0.58
CA ILE A 158 26.46 -12.73 -0.78
C ILE A 158 27.79 -13.44 -1.03
N SER A 159 27.77 -14.60 -1.71
CA SER A 159 28.98 -15.32 -2.10
C SER A 159 29.84 -14.49 -3.06
N SER A 160 31.14 -14.73 -3.07
CA SER A 160 32.10 -14.03 -3.98
C SER A 160 31.69 -14.18 -5.45
N GLU A 161 31.13 -15.31 -5.86
CA GLU A 161 30.68 -15.56 -7.22
C GLU A 161 29.50 -14.68 -7.61
N MET A 162 28.52 -14.52 -6.70
CA MET A 162 27.36 -13.68 -6.93
C MET A 162 27.63 -12.19 -6.74
N SER A 163 28.70 -11.80 -6.02
CA SER A 163 28.98 -10.39 -5.69
C SER A 163 29.28 -9.53 -6.93
N ILE A 164 29.85 -10.10 -7.97
CA ILE A 164 30.09 -9.41 -9.26
C ILE A 164 28.73 -9.07 -9.89
N ARG A 165 27.86 -10.08 -10.05
CA ARG A 165 26.52 -9.89 -10.64
C ARG A 165 25.66 -8.95 -9.79
N PHE A 166 25.81 -9.01 -8.48
CA PHE A 166 25.14 -8.09 -7.56
C PHE A 166 25.56 -6.64 -7.82
N GLY A 167 26.85 -6.36 -7.96
CA GLY A 167 27.36 -5.03 -8.29
C GLY A 167 26.86 -4.53 -9.65
N GLU A 168 26.89 -5.39 -10.69
CA GLU A 168 26.35 -5.09 -12.01
C GLU A 168 24.85 -4.78 -11.96
N PHE A 169 24.09 -5.53 -11.16
CA PHE A 169 22.66 -5.31 -10.98
C PHE A 169 22.37 -3.97 -10.28
N ILE A 170 23.12 -3.63 -9.24
CA ILE A 170 22.99 -2.33 -8.56
C ILE A 170 23.28 -1.17 -9.52
N LYS A 171 24.31 -1.31 -10.36
CA LYS A 171 24.62 -0.31 -11.39
C LYS A 171 23.45 -0.15 -12.37
N LYS A 172 22.91 -1.26 -12.87
CA LYS A 172 21.74 -1.28 -13.74
C LYS A 172 20.53 -0.60 -13.10
N LEU A 173 20.23 -0.88 -11.82
CA LEU A 173 19.14 -0.22 -11.07
C LEU A 173 19.38 1.29 -10.95
N GLY A 174 20.62 1.73 -10.70
CA GLY A 174 20.98 3.14 -10.65
C GLY A 174 20.70 3.87 -11.97
N GLU A 175 21.06 3.24 -13.09
CA GLU A 175 20.80 3.74 -14.44
C GLU A 175 19.30 3.76 -14.77
N GLU A 176 18.58 2.66 -14.50
CA GLU A 176 17.16 2.53 -14.81
C GLU A 176 16.29 3.51 -14.02
N PHE A 177 16.62 3.73 -12.77
CA PHE A 177 15.88 4.64 -11.89
C PHE A 177 16.44 6.07 -11.85
N ASP A 178 17.43 6.37 -12.72
CA ASP A 178 18.12 7.67 -12.78
C ASP A 178 18.58 8.14 -11.38
N ARG A 179 19.31 7.26 -10.67
CA ARG A 179 19.67 7.50 -9.29
C ARG A 179 21.12 7.16 -8.99
N GLN A 180 21.85 8.13 -8.44
CA GLN A 180 23.21 7.91 -7.97
C GLN A 180 23.23 6.94 -6.80
N THR A 181 24.16 5.99 -6.81
CA THR A 181 24.43 5.06 -5.73
C THR A 181 25.77 5.36 -5.09
N ILE A 182 25.80 5.49 -3.77
CA ILE A 182 27.02 5.62 -2.98
C ILE A 182 27.11 4.40 -2.07
N MET A 183 28.18 3.62 -2.19
CA MET A 183 28.40 2.42 -1.38
C MET A 183 29.61 2.58 -0.48
N ILE A 184 29.50 2.08 0.72
CA ILE A 184 30.62 1.80 1.63
C ILE A 184 30.76 0.29 1.64
N THR A 185 31.90 -0.23 1.16
CA THR A 185 32.12 -1.67 1.11
C THR A 185 33.61 -2.00 1.13
N HIS A 186 33.94 -3.18 1.60
CA HIS A 186 35.26 -3.78 1.55
C HIS A 186 35.36 -4.91 0.50
N ASN A 187 34.30 -5.11 -0.30
CA ASN A 187 34.25 -6.17 -1.32
C ASN A 187 34.88 -5.69 -2.63
N ASP A 188 36.06 -6.23 -2.96
CA ASP A 188 36.83 -5.88 -4.17
C ASP A 188 36.06 -6.17 -5.46
N ASN A 189 35.21 -7.18 -5.51
CA ASN A 189 34.41 -7.50 -6.69
C ASN A 189 33.38 -6.41 -6.98
N ILE A 190 32.76 -5.82 -5.94
CA ILE A 190 31.81 -4.71 -6.08
C ILE A 190 32.55 -3.43 -6.46
N THR A 191 33.71 -3.14 -5.84
CA THR A 191 34.49 -1.94 -6.15
C THR A 191 35.01 -1.94 -7.57
N ALA A 192 35.34 -3.10 -8.15
CA ALA A 192 35.81 -3.22 -9.54
C ALA A 192 34.77 -2.77 -10.60
N ILE A 193 33.49 -2.73 -10.25
CA ILE A 193 32.39 -2.36 -11.16
C ILE A 193 32.01 -0.89 -11.00
N ALA A 194 32.40 -0.23 -9.89
CA ALA A 194 32.08 1.14 -9.60
C ALA A 194 32.68 2.12 -10.61
N ASP A 195 31.93 3.16 -10.97
CA ASP A 195 32.45 4.22 -11.87
C ASP A 195 33.55 5.05 -11.21
N LYS A 196 33.51 5.17 -9.88
CA LYS A 196 34.52 5.89 -9.09
C LYS A 196 34.72 5.20 -7.73
N VAL A 197 35.95 5.02 -7.33
CA VAL A 197 36.34 4.44 -6.05
C VAL A 197 37.22 5.43 -5.27
N GLU A 198 36.89 5.64 -4.00
CA GLU A 198 37.70 6.41 -3.06
C GLU A 198 38.13 5.48 -1.91
N VAL A 199 39.42 5.35 -1.70
CA VAL A 199 39.98 4.49 -0.64
C VAL A 199 40.17 5.30 0.63
N ILE A 200 39.50 4.91 1.72
CA ILE A 200 39.67 5.53 3.02
C ILE A 200 40.71 4.74 3.82
N VAL A 201 41.84 5.36 4.08
CA VAL A 201 42.91 4.77 4.91
C VAL A 201 42.73 5.30 6.34
N LYS A 202 42.66 4.38 7.30
CA LYS A 202 42.66 4.75 8.72
C LYS A 202 44.07 5.18 9.13
N ASN A 203 44.22 6.45 9.52
CA ASN A 203 45.45 6.95 10.13
C ASN A 203 45.58 6.46 11.57
#